data_535809a76806491c06079df6d3b2f345
#
_entry.id   535809a76806491c06079df6d3b2f345
#
_cell.length_a   1.000
_cell.length_b   1.000
_cell.length_c   1.000
_cell.angle_alpha   90.00
_cell.angle_beta   90.00
_cell.angle_gamma   90.00
#
_symmetry.space_group_name_H-M   'P 1'
#
loop_
_entity.id
_entity.type
_entity.pdbx_description
1 polymer ?
#
loop_
_entity_poly.entity_id
_entity_poly.type
_entity_poly.pdbx_seq_one_letter_code
_entity_poly.pdbx_strand_id
1 'polypeptide(L)'
;YNPHSPYSASKASSDHFVRAFHDTYGMPTIVTNCSNNYGPYQFPEKLIPLFINNIRQGKPLPVYGKGENVRDWLYVVDHARAIDLIFHNGKTADTYNIGGFNEWTNIDLIKVIIKTVDRLLGNPEGTSDHLITYVTDRKGHDLRYAIDSNKLKNELGWEPSLQFEEGIE
;
A
#
# COMPACT_ATOMS: atom_id res chain seq x y z
N TYR A 1 -3.23 -13.62 -13.84
CA TYR A 1 -3.21 -14.05 -12.44
C TYR A 1 -2.23 -15.21 -12.25
N ASN A 2 -1.23 -15.05 -11.40
CA ASN A 2 -0.24 -16.09 -11.06
C ASN A 2 0.03 -16.08 -9.53
N PRO A 3 -0.95 -16.44 -8.69
CA PRO A 3 -0.82 -16.38 -7.25
C PRO A 3 0.15 -17.45 -6.73
N HIS A 4 1.09 -17.05 -5.87
CA HIS A 4 2.07 -17.94 -5.24
C HIS A 4 1.78 -18.28 -3.77
N SER A 5 0.67 -17.79 -3.22
CA SER A 5 0.23 -18.11 -1.86
C SER A 5 -1.26 -18.37 -1.80
N PRO A 6 -1.77 -19.13 -0.78
CA PRO A 6 -3.21 -19.31 -0.58
C PRO A 6 -3.97 -18.00 -0.43
N TYR A 7 -3.37 -17.01 0.22
CA TYR A 7 -3.95 -15.67 0.34
C TYR A 7 -4.09 -14.99 -1.03
N SER A 8 -3.02 -14.96 -1.84
CA SER A 8 -3.07 -14.38 -3.19
C SER A 8 -4.08 -15.11 -4.10
N ALA A 9 -4.18 -16.45 -3.96
CA ALA A 9 -5.16 -17.23 -4.69
C ALA A 9 -6.61 -16.86 -4.30
N SER A 10 -6.89 -16.67 -3.01
CA SER A 10 -8.22 -16.25 -2.55
C SER A 10 -8.60 -14.87 -3.06
N LYS A 11 -7.65 -13.92 -3.10
CA LYS A 11 -7.89 -12.57 -3.66
C LYS A 11 -8.15 -12.62 -5.17
N ALA A 12 -7.35 -13.37 -5.93
CA ALA A 12 -7.60 -13.56 -7.36
C ALA A 12 -8.95 -14.21 -7.63
N SER A 13 -9.36 -15.17 -6.80
CA SER A 13 -10.67 -15.82 -6.91
C SER A 13 -11.84 -14.86 -6.73
N SER A 14 -11.74 -13.86 -5.82
CA SER A 14 -12.78 -12.85 -5.66
C SER A 14 -12.98 -12.01 -6.93
N ASP A 15 -11.92 -11.63 -7.64
CA ASP A 15 -12.04 -10.91 -8.91
C ASP A 15 -12.75 -11.76 -9.97
N HIS A 16 -12.44 -13.06 -10.04
CA HIS A 16 -13.13 -13.98 -10.93
C HIS A 16 -14.61 -14.13 -10.60
N PHE A 17 -14.99 -14.20 -9.31
CA PHE A 17 -16.40 -14.22 -8.91
C PHE A 17 -17.14 -12.97 -9.33
N VAL A 18 -16.56 -11.79 -9.13
CA VAL A 18 -17.17 -10.51 -9.53
C VAL A 18 -17.46 -10.50 -11.04
N ARG A 19 -16.51 -10.91 -11.86
CA ARG A 19 -16.71 -11.03 -13.33
C ARG A 19 -17.78 -12.05 -13.69
N ALA A 20 -17.74 -13.23 -13.07
CA ALA A 20 -18.73 -14.28 -13.33
C ALA A 20 -20.16 -13.83 -12.98
N PHE A 21 -20.36 -13.06 -11.92
CA PHE A 21 -21.66 -12.48 -11.57
C PHE A 21 -22.14 -11.47 -12.60
N HIS A 22 -21.23 -10.67 -13.15
CA HIS A 22 -21.58 -9.78 -14.27
C HIS A 22 -22.03 -10.58 -15.50
N ASP A 23 -21.19 -11.54 -15.92
CA ASP A 23 -21.42 -12.31 -17.16
C ASP A 23 -22.68 -13.19 -17.07
N THR A 24 -22.98 -13.73 -15.88
CA THR A 24 -24.11 -14.64 -15.67
C THR A 24 -25.43 -13.91 -15.43
N TYR A 25 -25.40 -12.83 -14.66
CA TYR A 25 -26.62 -12.18 -14.14
C TYR A 25 -26.76 -10.72 -14.57
N GLY A 26 -25.84 -10.19 -15.38
CA GLY A 26 -25.87 -8.78 -15.80
C GLY A 26 -25.62 -7.80 -14.65
N MET A 27 -25.04 -8.24 -13.52
CA MET A 27 -24.78 -7.36 -12.38
C MET A 27 -23.82 -6.23 -12.79
N PRO A 28 -24.14 -4.94 -12.53
CA PRO A 28 -23.23 -3.85 -12.84
C PRO A 28 -22.05 -3.85 -11.84
N THR A 29 -20.94 -4.39 -12.25
CA THR A 29 -19.74 -4.55 -11.40
C THR A 29 -18.54 -3.86 -12.02
N ILE A 30 -17.63 -3.40 -11.16
CA ILE A 30 -16.28 -2.94 -11.52
C ILE A 30 -15.31 -3.58 -10.53
N VAL A 31 -14.18 -4.08 -11.03
CA VAL A 31 -13.09 -4.59 -10.18
C VAL A 31 -12.09 -3.47 -9.95
N THR A 32 -11.69 -3.26 -8.70
CA THR A 32 -10.61 -2.33 -8.36
C THR A 32 -9.48 -3.05 -7.62
N ASN A 33 -8.23 -2.83 -8.03
CA ASN A 33 -7.05 -3.29 -7.34
C ASN A 33 -6.24 -2.10 -6.87
N CYS A 34 -5.85 -2.08 -5.60
CA CYS A 34 -5.08 -0.96 -5.05
C CYS A 34 -3.70 -1.39 -4.57
N SER A 35 -2.78 -0.43 -4.54
CA SER A 35 -1.48 -0.56 -3.88
C SER A 35 -1.61 -0.49 -2.34
N ASN A 36 -0.48 -0.51 -1.63
CA ASN A 36 -0.49 -0.44 -0.17
C ASN A 36 -1.01 0.91 0.30
N ASN A 37 -2.05 0.90 1.13
CA ASN A 37 -2.59 2.13 1.69
C ASN A 37 -1.89 2.53 2.99
N TYR A 38 -1.77 3.84 3.22
CA TYR A 38 -1.34 4.42 4.48
C TYR A 38 -2.20 5.65 4.83
N GLY A 39 -2.18 6.04 6.09
CA GLY A 39 -2.90 7.22 6.57
C GLY A 39 -3.53 7.05 7.95
N PRO A 40 -4.33 8.02 8.39
CA PRO A 40 -5.02 7.99 9.68
C PRO A 40 -5.86 6.73 9.87
N TYR A 41 -5.92 6.27 11.13
CA TYR A 41 -6.69 5.08 11.54
C TYR A 41 -6.24 3.75 10.93
N GLN A 42 -5.06 3.68 10.32
CA GLN A 42 -4.51 2.40 9.85
C GLN A 42 -4.34 1.45 11.05
N PHE A 43 -4.68 0.17 10.85
CA PHE A 43 -4.66 -0.83 11.91
C PHE A 43 -3.26 -0.97 12.53
N PRO A 44 -3.13 -0.97 13.89
CA PRO A 44 -1.86 -0.78 14.60
C PRO A 44 -0.76 -1.81 14.33
N GLU A 45 -1.10 -3.02 13.85
CA GLU A 45 -0.12 -4.06 13.53
C GLU A 45 0.47 -3.94 12.10
N LYS A 46 -0.03 -3.00 11.29
CA LYS A 46 0.55 -2.71 9.98
C LYS A 46 1.86 -1.95 10.12
N LEU A 47 2.73 -2.06 9.11
CA LEU A 47 4.11 -1.59 9.14
C LEU A 47 4.24 -0.16 9.70
N ILE A 48 3.54 0.80 9.10
CA ILE A 48 3.70 2.22 9.44
C ILE A 48 3.29 2.51 10.89
N PRO A 49 2.04 2.24 11.33
CA PRO A 49 1.65 2.54 12.72
C PRO A 49 2.42 1.69 13.75
N LEU A 50 2.78 0.45 13.42
CA LEU A 50 3.62 -0.38 14.29
C LEU A 50 4.99 0.26 14.52
N PHE A 51 5.64 0.73 13.45
CA PHE A 51 6.97 1.32 13.54
C PHE A 51 6.95 2.66 14.26
N ILE A 52 5.96 3.52 13.99
CA ILE A 52 5.75 4.77 14.75
C ILE A 52 5.62 4.47 16.26
N ASN A 53 4.80 3.49 16.62
CA ASN A 53 4.62 3.11 18.03
C ASN A 53 5.89 2.52 18.63
N ASN A 54 6.63 1.70 17.90
CA ASN A 54 7.87 1.10 18.37
C ASN A 54 8.96 2.16 18.59
N ILE A 55 9.12 3.12 17.67
CA ILE A 55 10.06 4.24 17.83
C ILE A 55 9.73 5.03 19.10
N ARG A 56 8.47 5.41 19.30
CA ARG A 56 8.01 6.13 20.50
C ARG A 56 8.28 5.38 21.80
N GLN A 57 8.37 4.05 21.77
CA GLN A 57 8.59 3.19 22.93
C GLN A 57 10.03 2.66 23.02
N GLY A 58 10.92 3.04 22.12
CA GLY A 58 12.29 2.51 22.07
C GLY A 58 12.34 1.00 21.80
N LYS A 59 11.38 0.44 21.07
CA LYS A 59 11.28 -0.99 20.76
C LYS A 59 11.89 -1.31 19.39
N PRO A 60 12.36 -2.56 19.17
CA PRO A 60 12.91 -2.98 17.89
C PRO A 60 11.96 -2.77 16.69
N LEU A 61 12.55 -2.43 15.54
CA LEU A 61 11.89 -2.28 14.26
C LEU A 61 12.21 -3.50 13.38
N PRO A 62 11.37 -4.54 13.33
CA PRO A 62 11.68 -5.78 12.64
C PRO A 62 11.62 -5.59 11.12
N VAL A 63 12.74 -5.72 10.44
CA VAL A 63 12.89 -5.65 8.98
C VAL A 63 13.07 -7.05 8.42
N TYR A 64 12.14 -7.50 7.57
CA TYR A 64 12.21 -8.80 6.92
C TYR A 64 13.32 -8.85 5.87
N GLY A 65 14.14 -9.92 5.92
CA GLY A 65 15.28 -10.08 5.02
C GLY A 65 16.24 -8.91 5.13
N LYS A 66 16.55 -8.26 4.01
CA LYS A 66 17.36 -7.03 3.94
C LYS A 66 16.51 -5.75 3.80
N GLY A 67 15.19 -5.87 3.78
CA GLY A 67 14.30 -4.75 3.55
C GLY A 67 14.23 -4.28 2.09
N GLU A 68 14.71 -5.07 1.15
CA GLU A 68 14.76 -4.75 -0.30
C GLU A 68 13.42 -4.90 -1.02
N ASN A 69 12.40 -5.44 -0.34
CA ASN A 69 11.06 -5.58 -0.92
C ASN A 69 10.48 -4.21 -1.27
N VAL A 70 10.05 -4.05 -2.52
CA VAL A 70 9.48 -2.80 -3.03
C VAL A 70 7.97 -2.83 -2.93
N ARG A 71 7.39 -1.72 -2.45
CA ARG A 71 5.93 -1.51 -2.39
C ARG A 71 5.59 -0.12 -2.90
N ASP A 72 4.47 -0.03 -3.61
CA ASP A 72 3.84 1.24 -3.96
C ASP A 72 2.89 1.66 -2.84
N TRP A 73 2.96 2.93 -2.43
CA TRP A 73 2.22 3.46 -1.29
C TRP A 73 1.24 4.55 -1.72
N LEU A 74 0.00 4.42 -1.26
CA LEU A 74 -1.11 5.28 -1.62
C LEU A 74 -1.77 5.86 -0.37
N TYR A 75 -1.93 7.18 -0.34
CA TYR A 75 -2.65 7.83 0.75
C TYR A 75 -4.13 7.40 0.75
N VAL A 76 -4.65 7.03 1.91
CA VAL A 76 -5.98 6.41 2.03
C VAL A 76 -7.12 7.28 1.53
N VAL A 77 -7.00 8.61 1.67
CA VAL A 77 -8.02 9.54 1.16
C VAL A 77 -8.01 9.59 -0.37
N ASP A 78 -6.83 9.53 -0.99
CA ASP A 78 -6.72 9.43 -2.45
C ASP A 78 -7.31 8.12 -2.97
N HIS A 79 -7.13 7.01 -2.25
CA HIS A 79 -7.79 5.75 -2.59
C HIS A 79 -9.32 5.88 -2.52
N ALA A 80 -9.86 6.49 -1.46
CA ALA A 80 -11.31 6.72 -1.34
C ALA A 80 -11.86 7.59 -2.48
N ARG A 81 -11.13 8.66 -2.86
CA ARG A 81 -11.48 9.52 -4.00
C ARG A 81 -11.45 8.77 -5.32
N ALA A 82 -10.46 7.87 -5.51
CA ALA A 82 -10.40 7.03 -6.71
C ALA A 82 -11.61 6.10 -6.80
N ILE A 83 -11.99 5.45 -5.69
CA ILE A 83 -13.18 4.57 -5.65
C ILE A 83 -14.44 5.35 -5.98
N ASP A 84 -14.64 6.53 -5.39
CA ASP A 84 -15.80 7.39 -5.65
C ASP A 84 -15.88 7.80 -7.13
N LEU A 85 -14.73 8.23 -7.70
CA LEU A 85 -14.66 8.59 -9.12
C LEU A 85 -14.97 7.40 -10.03
N ILE A 86 -14.40 6.21 -9.75
CA ILE A 86 -14.64 4.98 -10.52
C ILE A 86 -16.10 4.56 -10.40
N PHE A 87 -16.71 4.66 -9.21
CA PHE A 87 -18.10 4.30 -9.00
C PHE A 87 -19.05 5.12 -9.88
N HIS A 88 -18.79 6.42 -10.01
CA HIS A 88 -19.65 7.33 -10.77
C HIS A 88 -19.34 7.38 -12.28
N ASN A 89 -18.09 7.18 -12.68
CA ASN A 89 -17.64 7.43 -14.05
C ASN A 89 -16.94 6.23 -14.70
N GLY A 90 -16.68 5.16 -13.94
CA GLY A 90 -16.00 3.98 -14.44
C GLY A 90 -16.90 3.16 -15.37
N LYS A 91 -16.25 2.41 -16.24
CA LYS A 91 -16.93 1.53 -17.19
C LYS A 91 -17.32 0.22 -16.50
N THR A 92 -18.61 -0.15 -16.57
CA THR A 92 -19.10 -1.44 -16.05
C THR A 92 -18.38 -2.62 -16.71
N ALA A 93 -18.18 -3.67 -15.95
CA ALA A 93 -17.45 -4.90 -16.31
C ALA A 93 -15.94 -4.70 -16.55
N ASP A 94 -15.42 -3.54 -16.21
CA ASP A 94 -14.02 -3.23 -16.38
C ASP A 94 -13.21 -3.36 -15.07
N THR A 95 -11.89 -3.20 -15.19
CA THR A 95 -10.96 -3.26 -14.05
C THR A 95 -10.13 -1.99 -14.03
N TYR A 96 -10.03 -1.36 -12.84
CA TYR A 96 -9.18 -0.21 -12.59
C TYR A 96 -8.16 -0.51 -11.51
N ASN A 97 -6.91 -0.26 -11.82
CA ASN A 97 -5.84 -0.28 -10.84
C ASN A 97 -5.68 1.11 -10.23
N ILE A 98 -5.47 1.16 -8.91
CA ILE A 98 -5.33 2.40 -8.14
C ILE A 98 -3.98 2.36 -7.42
N GLY A 99 -2.99 3.06 -7.97
CA GLY A 99 -1.61 3.10 -7.46
C GLY A 99 -1.18 4.50 -7.07
N GLY A 100 -0.18 4.58 -6.17
CA GLY A 100 0.35 5.84 -5.67
C GLY A 100 1.41 6.47 -6.58
N PHE A 101 1.92 5.75 -7.58
CA PHE A 101 3.15 6.11 -8.32
C PHE A 101 4.34 6.42 -7.40
N ASN A 102 4.41 5.69 -6.28
CA ASN A 102 5.24 6.04 -5.14
C ASN A 102 5.88 4.77 -4.54
N GLU A 103 6.84 4.22 -5.31
CA GLU A 103 7.50 2.97 -4.95
C GLU A 103 8.66 3.21 -3.99
N TRP A 104 8.67 2.46 -2.89
CA TRP A 104 9.72 2.48 -1.88
C TRP A 104 10.20 1.08 -1.56
N THR A 105 11.51 0.91 -1.32
CA THR A 105 11.97 -0.26 -0.60
C THR A 105 11.50 -0.17 0.85
N ASN A 106 11.28 -1.31 1.51
CA ASN A 106 10.88 -1.30 2.91
C ASN A 106 11.91 -0.58 3.79
N ILE A 107 13.21 -0.76 3.52
CA ILE A 107 14.26 -0.13 4.33
C ILE A 107 14.29 1.39 4.15
N ASP A 108 14.11 1.90 2.93
CA ASP A 108 14.10 3.35 2.71
C ASP A 108 12.85 4.00 3.30
N LEU A 109 11.70 3.36 3.16
CA LEU A 109 10.46 3.80 3.80
C LEU A 109 10.61 3.87 5.33
N ILE A 110 11.23 2.85 5.94
CA ILE A 110 11.47 2.81 7.39
C ILE A 110 12.38 3.98 7.82
N LYS A 111 13.41 4.31 7.05
CA LYS A 111 14.27 5.47 7.32
C LYS A 111 13.51 6.79 7.25
N VAL A 112 12.59 6.96 6.30
CA VAL A 112 11.71 8.13 6.24
C VAL A 112 10.84 8.20 7.49
N ILE A 113 10.23 7.08 7.94
CA ILE A 113 9.44 7.04 9.17
C ILE A 113 10.29 7.42 10.39
N ILE A 114 11.49 6.85 10.54
CA ILE A 114 12.40 7.16 11.65
C ILE A 114 12.72 8.66 11.67
N LYS A 115 13.16 9.19 10.54
CA LYS A 115 13.50 10.61 10.39
C LYS A 115 12.33 11.52 10.80
N THR A 116 11.13 11.23 10.30
CA THR A 116 9.94 12.03 10.59
C THR A 116 9.55 11.94 12.08
N VAL A 117 9.54 10.72 12.63
CA VAL A 117 9.15 10.52 14.05
C VAL A 117 10.18 11.13 15.00
N ASP A 118 11.49 10.94 14.75
CA ASP A 118 12.54 11.56 15.58
C ASP A 118 12.40 13.10 15.58
N ARG A 119 12.22 13.71 14.41
CA ARG A 119 11.99 15.16 14.30
C ARG A 119 10.76 15.61 15.10
N LEU A 120 9.64 14.90 14.97
CA LEU A 120 8.39 15.23 15.70
C LEU A 120 8.52 15.05 17.21
N LEU A 121 9.43 14.18 17.66
CA LEU A 121 9.76 13.98 19.09
C LEU A 121 10.81 14.99 19.61
N GLY A 122 11.34 15.86 18.74
CA GLY A 122 12.39 16.82 19.10
C GLY A 122 13.79 16.20 19.16
N ASN A 123 13.99 15.02 18.61
CA ASN A 123 15.28 14.34 18.52
C ASN A 123 15.99 14.67 17.20
N PRO A 124 17.34 14.58 17.15
CA PRO A 124 18.07 14.59 15.88
C PRO A 124 17.58 13.45 14.94
N GLU A 125 17.48 13.75 13.65
CA GLU A 125 17.08 12.75 12.64
C GLU A 125 18.02 11.54 12.66
N GLY A 126 17.45 10.32 12.63
CA GLY A 126 18.21 9.07 12.67
C GLY A 126 18.60 8.59 14.07
N THR A 127 18.18 9.28 15.12
CA THR A 127 18.42 8.85 16.52
C THR A 127 17.92 7.41 16.75
N SER A 128 16.80 7.03 16.11
CA SER A 128 16.18 5.72 16.26
C SER A 128 16.66 4.67 15.26
N ASP A 129 17.66 4.95 14.42
CA ASP A 129 18.21 3.98 13.45
C ASP A 129 18.73 2.70 14.10
N HIS A 130 19.25 2.79 15.33
CA HIS A 130 19.75 1.64 16.11
C HIS A 130 18.66 0.63 16.48
N LEU A 131 17.38 0.98 16.35
CA LEU A 131 16.25 0.09 16.62
C LEU A 131 15.97 -0.88 15.44
N ILE A 132 16.55 -0.64 14.25
CA ILE A 132 16.40 -1.53 13.10
C ILE A 132 16.97 -2.90 13.44
N THR A 133 16.13 -3.93 13.32
CA THR A 133 16.51 -5.32 13.59
C THR A 133 16.09 -6.20 12.41
N TYR A 134 17.08 -6.81 11.74
CA TYR A 134 16.81 -7.70 10.62
C TYR A 134 16.32 -9.07 11.11
N VAL A 135 15.22 -9.55 10.52
CA VAL A 135 14.61 -10.84 10.84
C VAL A 135 14.48 -11.70 9.59
N THR A 136 14.31 -13.01 9.78
CA THR A 136 14.12 -13.95 8.66
C THR A 136 12.92 -13.54 7.81
N ASP A 137 13.10 -13.53 6.50
CA ASP A 137 12.03 -13.17 5.57
C ASP A 137 10.93 -14.25 5.51
N ARG A 138 9.73 -13.82 5.14
CA ARG A 138 8.56 -14.69 5.02
C ARG A 138 8.65 -15.55 3.76
N LYS A 139 8.23 -16.81 3.84
CA LYS A 139 8.12 -17.68 2.66
C LYS A 139 7.08 -17.12 1.68
N GLY A 140 7.45 -17.07 0.39
CA GLY A 140 6.57 -16.54 -0.66
C GLY A 140 6.36 -15.02 -0.59
N HIS A 141 7.30 -14.29 0.01
CA HIS A 141 7.24 -12.83 0.07
C HIS A 141 7.64 -12.23 -1.27
N ASP A 142 6.74 -11.49 -1.90
CA ASP A 142 6.99 -10.83 -3.19
C ASP A 142 8.10 -9.79 -3.06
N LEU A 143 9.10 -9.86 -3.94
CA LEU A 143 10.19 -8.88 -3.98
C LEU A 143 9.66 -7.50 -4.37
N ARG A 144 8.79 -7.40 -5.37
CA ARG A 144 8.17 -6.15 -5.79
C ARG A 144 6.66 -6.34 -5.98
N TYR A 145 5.90 -5.48 -5.33
CA TYR A 145 4.47 -5.35 -5.51
C TYR A 145 4.15 -3.89 -5.79
N ALA A 146 3.95 -3.58 -7.07
CA ALA A 146 3.56 -2.27 -7.56
C ALA A 146 2.48 -2.44 -8.62
N ILE A 147 1.73 -1.38 -8.89
CA ILE A 147 0.56 -1.43 -9.75
C ILE A 147 0.63 -0.30 -10.78
N ASP A 148 0.24 -0.59 -12.01
CA ASP A 148 0.10 0.41 -13.07
C ASP A 148 -1.31 0.98 -13.06
N SER A 149 -1.43 2.26 -12.70
CA SER A 149 -2.69 3.02 -12.67
C SER A 149 -2.85 4.01 -13.83
N ASN A 150 -2.03 3.92 -14.86
CA ASN A 150 -2.10 4.81 -16.03
C ASN A 150 -3.48 4.78 -16.71
N LYS A 151 -4.19 3.65 -16.71
CA LYS A 151 -5.55 3.56 -17.24
C LYS A 151 -6.50 4.52 -16.49
N LEU A 152 -6.46 4.49 -15.16
CA LEU A 152 -7.30 5.37 -14.32
C LEU A 152 -7.00 6.85 -14.58
N LYS A 153 -5.71 7.20 -14.69
CA LYS A 153 -5.29 8.55 -15.06
C LYS A 153 -5.78 8.95 -16.45
N ASN A 154 -5.60 8.12 -17.46
CA ASN A 154 -5.89 8.45 -18.84
C ASN A 154 -7.42 8.50 -19.13
N GLU A 155 -8.19 7.61 -18.52
CA GLU A 155 -9.63 7.51 -18.78
C GLU A 155 -10.46 8.45 -17.88
N LEU A 156 -10.07 8.59 -16.61
CA LEU A 156 -10.86 9.34 -15.61
C LEU A 156 -10.12 10.56 -15.03
N GLY A 157 -8.88 10.83 -15.45
CA GLY A 157 -8.12 12.01 -15.01
C GLY A 157 -7.69 11.97 -13.54
N TRP A 158 -7.67 10.79 -12.91
CA TRP A 158 -7.31 10.67 -11.50
C TRP A 158 -5.79 10.57 -11.32
N GLU A 159 -5.29 11.31 -10.32
CA GLU A 159 -3.93 11.20 -9.82
C GLU A 159 -3.92 11.31 -8.29
N PRO A 160 -2.94 10.67 -7.61
CA PRO A 160 -2.76 10.84 -6.17
C PRO A 160 -2.36 12.28 -5.86
N SER A 161 -2.88 12.83 -4.76
CA SER A 161 -2.61 14.20 -4.33
C SER A 161 -1.40 14.32 -3.42
N LEU A 162 -1.01 13.23 -2.74
CA LEU A 162 0.12 13.21 -1.81
C LEU A 162 1.12 12.10 -2.14
N GLN A 163 2.41 12.45 -2.07
CA GLN A 163 3.49 11.48 -2.04
C GLN A 163 3.80 11.06 -0.61
N PHE A 164 4.50 9.92 -0.42
CA PHE A 164 4.67 9.31 0.90
C PHE A 164 5.39 10.24 1.90
N GLU A 165 6.44 10.93 1.46
CA GLU A 165 7.22 11.82 2.33
C GLU A 165 6.40 12.97 2.91
N GLU A 166 5.48 13.52 2.12
CA GLU A 166 4.58 14.59 2.57
C GLU A 166 3.41 14.03 3.39
N GLY A 167 2.91 12.87 2.99
CA GLY A 167 1.72 12.27 3.59
C GLY A 167 1.96 11.57 4.92
N ILE A 168 3.23 11.32 5.32
CA ILE A 168 3.58 10.68 6.60
C ILE A 168 3.64 11.69 7.76
N GLU A 169 3.75 12.97 7.49
CA GLU A 169 3.72 14.06 8.48
C GLU A 169 2.32 14.30 9.03
#